data_774f959fe7d9c5f38f051155dd8184ef
#
_entry.id   774f959fe7d9c5f38f051155dd8184ef
#
_cell.length_a   1.000
_cell.length_b   1.000
_cell.length_c   1.000
_cell.angle_alpha   90.00
_cell.angle_beta   90.00
_cell.angle_gamma   90.00
#
_symmetry.space_group_name_H-M   'P 1'
#
loop_
_entity.id
_entity.type
_entity.pdbx_description
1 polymer ?
#
loop_
_entity_poly.entity_id
_entity_poly.type
_entity_poly.pdbx_seq_one_letter_code
_entity_poly.pdbx_strand_id
1 'polypeptide(L)'
;MKKVAGQDSEIELNGVKYTGDSNSYSINGLTIEALAETGDSAISITTSTDTQGVYDKVKDFLTEYNNIINEMTKLYNADSAGSYEPLTDDEKDQMSDKEIEKWETKIKDSLLRRDSTLGSVMTAMQTAMMSSVEIGGKTVSYTHLRAHETVLDLV
;
A
#
# COMPACT_ATOMS: atom_id res chain seq x y z
N MET A 1 7.34 -11.26 57.08
CA MET A 1 7.28 -11.45 55.62
C MET A 1 8.70 -11.66 55.13
N LYS A 2 9.00 -12.77 54.42
CA LYS A 2 10.28 -12.94 53.68
C LYS A 2 10.23 -12.06 52.45
N LYS A 3 11.13 -11.11 52.30
CA LYS A 3 11.31 -10.31 51.11
C LYS A 3 12.05 -11.18 50.07
N VAL A 4 11.43 -11.53 48.98
CA VAL A 4 12.08 -12.17 47.84
C VAL A 4 12.64 -11.04 46.98
N ALA A 5 13.95 -11.02 46.76
CA ALA A 5 14.58 -10.07 45.84
C ALA A 5 14.20 -10.44 44.40
N GLY A 6 13.91 -9.45 43.58
CA GLY A 6 13.75 -9.64 42.15
C GLY A 6 15.10 -10.07 41.54
N GLN A 7 15.05 -10.82 40.48
CA GLN A 7 16.20 -11.23 39.68
C GLN A 7 15.98 -10.77 38.23
N ASP A 8 17.03 -10.17 37.67
CA ASP A 8 17.00 -9.79 36.26
C ASP A 8 16.92 -11.04 35.36
N SER A 9 16.26 -10.88 34.23
CA SER A 9 16.23 -11.94 33.24
C SER A 9 17.57 -12.02 32.48
N GLU A 10 17.94 -13.21 32.04
CA GLU A 10 19.15 -13.43 31.24
C GLU A 10 18.81 -14.33 30.05
N ILE A 11 19.27 -13.96 28.86
CA ILE A 11 19.28 -14.83 27.68
C ILE A 11 20.70 -14.92 27.13
N GLU A 12 21.03 -16.04 26.50
CA GLU A 12 22.25 -16.21 25.74
C GLU A 12 21.92 -16.38 24.27
N LEU A 13 22.44 -15.50 23.42
CA LEU A 13 22.25 -15.55 21.96
C LEU A 13 23.61 -15.68 21.27
N ASN A 14 23.84 -16.77 20.59
CA ASN A 14 25.10 -17.09 19.89
C ASN A 14 26.34 -16.96 20.80
N GLY A 15 26.25 -17.41 22.06
CA GLY A 15 27.33 -17.35 23.01
C GLY A 15 27.52 -15.99 23.72
N VAL A 16 26.66 -15.01 23.43
CA VAL A 16 26.67 -13.69 24.10
C VAL A 16 25.50 -13.60 25.05
N LYS A 17 25.79 -13.23 26.30
CA LYS A 17 24.80 -13.05 27.36
C LYS A 17 24.22 -11.64 27.33
N TYR A 18 22.90 -11.56 27.45
CA TYR A 18 22.13 -10.33 27.58
C TYR A 18 21.31 -10.41 28.85
N THR A 19 21.42 -9.37 29.69
CA THR A 19 20.64 -9.24 30.92
C THR A 19 19.69 -8.06 30.82
N GLY A 20 18.52 -8.16 31.42
CA GLY A 20 17.51 -7.11 31.39
C GLY A 20 16.58 -7.17 32.61
N ASP A 21 15.98 -6.03 32.90
CA ASP A 21 14.94 -5.85 33.94
C ASP A 21 13.55 -6.35 33.47
N SER A 22 13.45 -6.76 32.23
CA SER A 22 12.24 -7.31 31.61
C SER A 22 12.59 -8.58 30.81
N ASN A 23 11.56 -9.34 30.42
CA ASN A 23 11.72 -10.55 29.61
C ASN A 23 11.77 -10.25 28.09
N SER A 24 11.78 -8.99 27.68
CA SER A 24 11.79 -8.57 26.27
C SER A 24 13.15 -8.00 25.91
N TYR A 25 13.76 -8.56 24.87
CA TYR A 25 15.08 -8.18 24.38
C TYR A 25 14.99 -7.73 22.92
N SER A 26 15.53 -6.56 22.61
CA SER A 26 15.64 -6.06 21.23
C SER A 26 17.10 -6.11 20.79
N ILE A 27 17.43 -7.05 19.92
CA ILE A 27 18.81 -7.33 19.50
C ILE A 27 18.86 -7.36 17.97
N ASN A 28 19.61 -6.46 17.36
CA ASN A 28 19.79 -6.38 15.91
C ASN A 28 18.47 -6.38 15.11
N GLY A 29 17.44 -5.68 15.62
CA GLY A 29 16.13 -5.60 14.98
C GLY A 29 15.21 -6.80 15.24
N LEU A 30 15.67 -7.80 15.98
CA LEU A 30 14.86 -8.91 16.44
C LEU A 30 14.38 -8.66 17.86
N THR A 31 13.08 -8.76 18.11
CA THR A 31 12.50 -8.72 19.45
C THR A 31 12.25 -10.13 19.91
N ILE A 32 12.87 -10.50 21.03
CA ILE A 32 12.75 -11.82 21.67
C ILE A 32 12.04 -11.63 23.00
N GLU A 33 10.96 -12.35 23.23
CA GLU A 33 10.26 -12.40 24.49
C GLU A 33 10.54 -13.77 25.16
N ALA A 34 11.23 -13.74 26.30
CA ALA A 34 11.56 -14.94 27.07
C ALA A 34 10.35 -15.32 27.95
N LEU A 35 9.62 -16.37 27.56
CA LEU A 35 8.42 -16.82 28.26
C LEU A 35 8.69 -17.89 29.33
N ALA A 36 9.80 -18.61 29.20
CA ALA A 36 10.20 -19.67 30.13
C ALA A 36 11.71 -19.93 30.02
N GLU A 37 12.25 -20.59 31.02
CA GLU A 37 13.62 -21.10 30.99
C GLU A 37 13.75 -22.28 30.02
N THR A 38 14.80 -22.28 29.20
CA THR A 38 15.09 -23.36 28.24
C THR A 38 15.94 -24.48 28.86
N GLY A 39 16.47 -24.28 30.06
CA GLY A 39 17.44 -25.19 30.68
C GLY A 39 18.69 -25.32 29.83
N ASP A 40 19.22 -26.56 29.74
CA ASP A 40 20.43 -26.87 28.95
C ASP A 40 20.14 -27.04 27.45
N SER A 41 18.88 -26.80 27.00
CA SER A 41 18.49 -26.99 25.62
C SER A 41 18.55 -25.69 24.84
N ALA A 42 19.35 -25.64 23.78
CA ALA A 42 19.36 -24.47 22.88
C ALA A 42 18.14 -24.48 21.94
N ILE A 43 17.55 -23.31 21.77
CA ILE A 43 16.49 -23.08 20.76
C ILE A 43 17.14 -22.45 19.54
N SER A 44 16.92 -23.03 18.37
CA SER A 44 17.37 -22.43 17.10
C SER A 44 16.29 -21.53 16.52
N ILE A 45 16.66 -20.28 16.26
CA ILE A 45 15.80 -19.30 15.60
C ILE A 45 16.38 -19.02 14.21
N THR A 46 15.59 -19.22 13.17
CA THR A 46 15.97 -18.90 11.79
C THR A 46 15.12 -17.75 11.29
N THR A 47 15.76 -16.73 10.74
CA THR A 47 15.06 -15.64 10.07
C THR A 47 15.24 -15.76 8.57
N SER A 48 14.17 -15.49 7.83
CA SER A 48 14.20 -15.42 6.37
C SER A 48 13.51 -14.16 5.90
N THR A 49 13.92 -13.64 4.75
CA THR A 49 13.21 -12.53 4.11
C THR A 49 11.85 -13.02 3.63
N ASP A 50 10.79 -12.33 4.00
CA ASP A 50 9.45 -12.58 3.48
C ASP A 50 9.31 -11.98 2.06
N THR A 51 9.83 -12.70 1.08
CA THR A 51 9.78 -12.29 -0.33
C THR A 51 8.36 -12.28 -0.87
N GLN A 52 7.50 -13.20 -0.38
CA GLN A 52 6.10 -13.25 -0.78
C GLN A 52 5.34 -12.03 -0.27
N GLY A 53 5.51 -11.66 0.99
CA GLY A 53 4.88 -10.46 1.55
C GLY A 53 5.33 -9.17 0.86
N VAL A 54 6.59 -9.07 0.43
CA VAL A 54 7.07 -7.95 -0.39
C VAL A 54 6.40 -7.95 -1.76
N TYR A 55 6.34 -9.10 -2.42
CA TYR A 55 5.66 -9.24 -3.72
C TYR A 55 4.19 -8.82 -3.64
N ASP A 56 3.46 -9.31 -2.65
CA ASP A 56 2.04 -9.00 -2.47
C ASP A 56 1.83 -7.49 -2.27
N LYS A 57 2.69 -6.83 -1.49
CA LYS A 57 2.63 -5.37 -1.30
C LYS A 57 2.89 -4.59 -2.59
N VAL A 58 3.82 -5.03 -3.42
CA VAL A 58 4.08 -4.42 -4.73
C VAL A 58 2.88 -4.61 -5.65
N LYS A 59 2.29 -5.80 -5.68
CA LYS A 59 1.10 -6.12 -6.46
C LYS A 59 -0.10 -5.26 -6.05
N ASP A 60 -0.37 -5.15 -4.75
CA ASP A 60 -1.42 -4.29 -4.20
C ASP A 60 -1.22 -2.83 -4.64
N PHE A 61 0.00 -2.31 -4.49
CA PHE A 61 0.35 -0.96 -4.93
C PHE A 61 0.07 -0.73 -6.41
N LEU A 62 0.48 -1.67 -7.28
CA LEU A 62 0.25 -1.55 -8.72
C LEU A 62 -1.24 -1.63 -9.08
N THR A 63 -1.99 -2.43 -8.36
CA THR A 63 -3.45 -2.52 -8.54
C THR A 63 -4.11 -1.18 -8.22
N GLU A 64 -3.79 -0.58 -7.07
CA GLU A 64 -4.34 0.71 -6.67
C GLU A 64 -3.87 1.84 -7.59
N TYR A 65 -2.63 1.83 -8.03
CA TYR A 65 -2.12 2.77 -9.03
C TYR A 65 -2.95 2.70 -10.33
N ASN A 66 -3.20 1.50 -10.84
CA ASN A 66 -4.00 1.32 -12.05
C ASN A 66 -5.46 1.79 -11.85
N ASN A 67 -6.06 1.52 -10.70
CA ASN A 67 -7.39 2.00 -10.35
C ASN A 67 -7.47 3.52 -10.40
N ILE A 68 -6.50 4.20 -9.77
CA ILE A 68 -6.42 5.67 -9.76
C ILE A 68 -6.25 6.21 -11.19
N ILE A 69 -5.30 5.70 -11.96
CA ILE A 69 -5.06 6.15 -13.34
C ILE A 69 -6.30 5.93 -14.22
N ASN A 70 -6.98 4.82 -14.06
CA ASN A 70 -8.20 4.53 -14.82
C ASN A 70 -9.33 5.50 -14.46
N GLU A 71 -9.54 5.81 -13.19
CA GLU A 71 -10.57 6.76 -12.76
C GLU A 71 -10.23 8.19 -13.21
N MET A 72 -8.97 8.61 -13.07
CA MET A 72 -8.52 9.91 -13.59
C MET A 72 -8.71 10.01 -15.11
N THR A 73 -8.38 8.94 -15.85
CA THR A 73 -8.56 8.88 -17.30
C THR A 73 -10.03 8.97 -17.69
N LYS A 74 -10.91 8.30 -16.95
CA LYS A 74 -12.36 8.37 -17.16
C LYS A 74 -12.87 9.79 -16.94
N LEU A 75 -12.48 10.46 -15.86
CA LEU A 75 -12.86 11.84 -15.55
C LEU A 75 -12.30 12.83 -16.59
N TYR A 76 -11.05 12.67 -16.98
CA TYR A 76 -10.40 13.52 -17.98
C TYR A 76 -11.05 13.41 -19.37
N ASN A 77 -11.46 12.18 -19.77
CA ASN A 77 -12.10 11.91 -21.04
C ASN A 77 -13.63 11.88 -20.96
N ALA A 78 -14.21 12.33 -19.86
CA ALA A 78 -15.66 12.37 -19.69
C ALA A 78 -16.35 13.14 -20.83
N ASP A 79 -17.58 12.78 -21.11
CA ASP A 79 -18.42 13.51 -22.07
C ASP A 79 -18.64 14.95 -21.58
N SER A 80 -18.85 15.86 -22.53
CA SER A 80 -19.27 17.22 -22.18
C SER A 80 -20.66 17.18 -21.53
N ALA A 81 -20.86 17.99 -20.50
CA ALA A 81 -22.21 18.21 -19.97
C ALA A 81 -23.15 18.82 -21.03
N GLY A 82 -22.60 19.45 -22.07
CA GLY A 82 -23.39 20.06 -23.15
C GLY A 82 -24.32 21.14 -22.59
N SER A 83 -25.63 20.93 -22.71
CA SER A 83 -26.68 21.83 -22.22
C SER A 83 -27.15 21.49 -20.78
N TYR A 84 -26.47 20.59 -20.08
CA TYR A 84 -26.82 20.29 -18.71
C TYR A 84 -26.27 21.39 -17.80
N GLU A 85 -27.17 22.22 -17.29
CA GLU A 85 -26.90 23.28 -16.31
C GLU A 85 -27.40 22.85 -14.92
N PRO A 86 -26.92 23.46 -13.84
CA PRO A 86 -27.45 23.18 -12.50
C PRO A 86 -28.96 23.44 -12.46
N LEU A 87 -29.72 22.45 -11.99
CA LEU A 87 -31.17 22.52 -11.88
C LEU A 87 -31.57 23.52 -10.80
N THR A 88 -32.59 24.33 -11.12
CA THR A 88 -33.32 25.16 -10.14
C THR A 88 -34.24 24.27 -9.28
N ASP A 89 -34.70 24.81 -8.16
CA ASP A 89 -35.63 24.08 -7.27
C ASP A 89 -36.94 23.73 -8.00
N ASP A 90 -37.46 24.67 -8.81
CA ASP A 90 -38.68 24.45 -9.59
C ASP A 90 -38.55 23.37 -10.65
N GLU A 91 -37.35 23.20 -11.23
CA GLU A 91 -37.06 22.13 -12.18
C GLU A 91 -36.90 20.77 -11.46
N LYS A 92 -36.28 20.76 -10.28
CA LYS A 92 -36.17 19.54 -9.46
C LYS A 92 -37.53 19.02 -9.01
N ASP A 93 -38.44 19.92 -8.66
CA ASP A 93 -39.82 19.57 -8.25
C ASP A 93 -40.62 18.88 -9.36
N GLN A 94 -40.22 19.06 -10.63
CA GLN A 94 -40.84 18.44 -11.81
C GLN A 94 -40.18 17.14 -12.26
N MET A 95 -39.10 16.76 -11.61
CA MET A 95 -38.29 15.57 -11.98
C MET A 95 -38.33 14.53 -10.85
N SER A 96 -38.15 13.27 -11.22
CA SER A 96 -37.92 12.22 -10.23
C SER A 96 -36.49 12.28 -9.67
N ASP A 97 -36.29 11.80 -8.46
CA ASP A 97 -34.96 11.71 -7.82
C ASP A 97 -33.89 11.05 -8.73
N LYS A 98 -34.27 10.02 -9.49
CA LYS A 98 -33.40 9.33 -10.42
C LYS A 98 -33.02 10.18 -11.63
N GLU A 99 -33.89 11.05 -12.09
CA GLU A 99 -33.61 11.97 -13.20
C GLU A 99 -32.70 13.09 -12.72
N ILE A 100 -32.95 13.64 -11.53
CA ILE A 100 -32.07 14.61 -10.88
C ILE A 100 -30.67 14.03 -10.69
N GLU A 101 -30.56 12.83 -10.13
CA GLU A 101 -29.27 12.16 -9.92
C GLU A 101 -28.49 11.99 -11.25
N LYS A 102 -29.16 11.54 -12.30
CA LYS A 102 -28.54 11.41 -13.62
C LYS A 102 -28.09 12.74 -14.21
N TRP A 103 -28.90 13.77 -14.03
CA TRP A 103 -28.60 15.12 -14.48
C TRP A 103 -27.38 15.69 -13.77
N GLU A 104 -27.39 15.65 -12.45
CA GLU A 104 -26.28 16.12 -11.62
C GLU A 104 -24.99 15.31 -11.86
N THR A 105 -25.10 13.99 -12.07
CA THR A 105 -23.96 13.15 -12.42
C THR A 105 -23.32 13.57 -13.73
N LYS A 106 -24.10 13.91 -14.75
CA LYS A 106 -23.59 14.41 -16.04
C LYS A 106 -22.77 15.70 -15.85
N ILE A 107 -23.24 16.59 -15.01
CA ILE A 107 -22.53 17.85 -14.68
C ILE A 107 -21.24 17.52 -13.91
N LYS A 108 -21.33 16.71 -12.84
CA LYS A 108 -20.19 16.35 -12.00
C LYS A 108 -19.08 15.63 -12.79
N ASP A 109 -19.44 14.66 -13.61
CA ASP A 109 -18.49 13.90 -14.45
C ASP A 109 -17.75 14.81 -15.43
N SER A 110 -18.40 15.86 -15.92
CA SER A 110 -17.81 16.80 -16.88
C SER A 110 -16.86 17.83 -16.27
N LEU A 111 -16.88 18.02 -14.93
CA LEU A 111 -16.10 19.06 -14.26
C LEU A 111 -14.60 18.94 -14.48
N LEU A 112 -14.10 17.72 -14.53
CA LEU A 112 -12.66 17.42 -14.73
C LEU A 112 -12.34 17.08 -16.19
N ARG A 113 -13.30 17.24 -17.08
CA ARG A 113 -13.09 16.99 -18.50
C ARG A 113 -12.02 17.91 -19.08
N ARG A 114 -10.92 17.28 -19.57
CA ARG A 114 -9.74 17.97 -20.11
C ARG A 114 -9.14 19.01 -19.16
N ASP A 115 -9.30 18.80 -17.86
CA ASP A 115 -8.65 19.64 -16.87
C ASP A 115 -7.14 19.53 -16.99
N SER A 116 -6.46 20.67 -17.10
CA SER A 116 -5.01 20.71 -17.33
C SER A 116 -4.21 20.23 -16.13
N THR A 117 -4.71 20.46 -14.92
CA THR A 117 -4.07 20.01 -13.67
C THR A 117 -4.15 18.49 -13.58
N LEU A 118 -5.34 17.94 -13.81
CA LEU A 118 -5.56 16.48 -13.83
C LEU A 118 -4.67 15.82 -14.90
N GLY A 119 -4.61 16.38 -16.11
CA GLY A 119 -3.73 15.87 -17.18
C GLY A 119 -2.26 15.90 -16.82
N SER A 120 -1.81 16.97 -16.16
CA SER A 120 -0.43 17.10 -15.69
C SER A 120 -0.07 16.09 -14.61
N VAL A 121 -0.96 15.87 -13.64
CA VAL A 121 -0.78 14.87 -12.59
C VAL A 121 -0.72 13.46 -13.18
N MET A 122 -1.64 13.10 -14.09
CA MET A 122 -1.63 11.81 -14.78
C MET A 122 -0.30 11.58 -15.50
N THR A 123 0.18 12.59 -16.25
CA THR A 123 1.44 12.50 -16.97
C THR A 123 2.63 12.33 -16.01
N ALA A 124 2.64 13.09 -14.91
CA ALA A 124 3.70 12.98 -13.90
C ALA A 124 3.72 11.59 -13.24
N MET A 125 2.55 11.04 -12.88
CA MET A 125 2.41 9.71 -12.32
C MET A 125 2.90 8.62 -13.30
N GLN A 126 2.49 8.70 -14.56
CA GLN A 126 2.94 7.77 -15.58
C GLN A 126 4.45 7.85 -15.82
N THR A 127 5.00 9.07 -15.88
CA THR A 127 6.44 9.29 -16.05
C THR A 127 7.22 8.71 -14.86
N ALA A 128 6.75 8.93 -13.63
CA ALA A 128 7.38 8.37 -12.44
C ALA A 128 7.43 6.84 -12.47
N MET A 129 6.35 6.18 -12.91
CA MET A 129 6.29 4.73 -13.03
C MET A 129 7.15 4.16 -14.17
N MET A 130 7.39 4.96 -15.21
CA MET A 130 8.29 4.57 -16.33
C MET A 130 9.77 4.76 -15.99
N SER A 131 10.09 5.48 -14.92
CA SER A 131 11.46 5.71 -14.49
C SER A 131 12.09 4.40 -14.03
N SER A 132 13.34 4.18 -14.43
CA SER A 132 14.11 3.03 -13.99
C SER A 132 14.90 3.37 -12.73
N VAL A 133 15.03 2.39 -11.83
CA VAL A 133 15.82 2.49 -10.58
C VAL A 133 16.93 1.43 -10.63
N GLU A 134 18.13 1.80 -10.24
CA GLU A 134 19.24 0.85 -10.07
C GLU A 134 19.21 0.23 -8.67
N ILE A 135 19.08 -1.10 -8.62
CA ILE A 135 19.11 -1.87 -7.37
C ILE A 135 20.14 -2.99 -7.52
N GLY A 136 21.19 -2.94 -6.72
CA GLY A 136 22.24 -3.97 -6.73
C GLY A 136 22.93 -4.14 -8.08
N GLY A 137 23.14 -3.05 -8.83
CA GLY A 137 23.75 -3.06 -10.16
C GLY A 137 22.84 -3.55 -11.29
N LYS A 138 21.55 -3.67 -11.03
CA LYS A 138 20.52 -4.01 -12.04
C LYS A 138 19.53 -2.86 -12.18
N THR A 139 19.24 -2.49 -13.42
CA THR A 139 18.19 -1.52 -13.72
C THR A 139 16.84 -2.20 -13.67
N VAL A 140 15.94 -1.71 -12.81
CA VAL A 140 14.57 -2.22 -12.65
C VAL A 140 13.60 -1.11 -13.06
N SER A 141 12.60 -1.46 -13.85
CA SER A 141 11.51 -0.56 -14.26
C SER A 141 10.16 -1.26 -14.10
N TYR A 142 9.07 -0.48 -14.14
CA TYR A 142 7.71 -1.02 -14.07
C TYR A 142 7.44 -2.09 -15.15
N THR A 143 7.94 -1.89 -16.35
CA THR A 143 7.81 -2.88 -17.44
C THR A 143 8.47 -4.22 -17.11
N HIS A 144 9.54 -4.20 -16.33
CA HIS A 144 10.23 -5.40 -15.86
C HIS A 144 9.40 -6.15 -14.81
N LEU A 145 8.78 -5.42 -13.88
CA LEU A 145 7.88 -5.99 -12.87
C LEU A 145 6.64 -6.63 -13.52
N ARG A 146 6.05 -5.95 -14.50
CA ARG A 146 4.87 -6.46 -15.22
C ARG A 146 5.18 -7.70 -16.08
N ALA A 147 6.38 -7.79 -16.66
CA ALA A 147 6.79 -8.97 -17.41
C ALA A 147 6.93 -10.21 -16.51
N HIS A 148 7.33 -10.03 -15.25
CA HIS A 148 7.36 -11.10 -14.26
C HIS A 148 5.97 -11.56 -13.82
N GLU A 149 5.00 -10.64 -13.72
CA GLU A 149 3.61 -10.95 -13.33
C GLU A 149 2.92 -11.84 -14.38
N THR A 150 3.12 -11.55 -15.68
CA THR A 150 2.56 -12.36 -16.76
C THR A 150 3.15 -13.76 -16.89
N VAL A 151 4.34 -14.00 -16.37
CA VAL A 151 4.99 -15.33 -16.38
C VAL A 151 4.51 -16.19 -15.20
N LEU A 152 4.12 -15.57 -14.08
CA LEU A 152 3.62 -16.29 -12.90
C LEU A 152 2.14 -16.69 -13.01
N ASP A 153 1.33 -15.96 -13.80
CA ASP A 153 -0.07 -16.30 -14.05
C ASP A 153 -0.23 -17.45 -15.09
N LEU A 154 0.88 -17.94 -15.66
CA LEU A 154 0.91 -19.03 -16.65
C LEU A 154 1.43 -20.37 -16.08
N VAL A 155 1.68 -20.46 -14.76
CA VAL A 155 2.09 -21.66 -14.04
C VAL A 155 1.06 -21.97 -12.96
#